data_96c26528227a55cbde34e7719f7e9954
#
_entry.id   96c26528227a55cbde34e7719f7e9954
#
_cell.length_a   1.000
_cell.length_b   1.000
_cell.length_c   1.000
_cell.angle_alpha   90.00
_cell.angle_beta   90.00
_cell.angle_gamma   90.00
#
_symmetry.space_group_name_H-M   'P 1'
#
loop_
_entity.id
_entity.type
_entity.pdbx_description
1 polymer ?
#
loop_
_entity_poly.entity_id
_entity_poly.type
_entity_poly.pdbx_seq_one_letter_code
_entity_poly.pdbx_strand_id
1 'polypeptide(L)'
;MELPTRVELIDTLLEEAEQKMSALHHALGAQTRAKEEIEHAGHDTPLPQEGQTLKYEQALWERVCTGLTEVRTILEDLEESERQRGLSQ
;
A
#
# COMPACT_ATOMS: atom_id res chain seq x y z
N MET A 1 -22.69 -13.66 -14.67
CA MET A 1 -21.65 -12.84 -14.01
C MET A 1 -20.54 -13.77 -13.52
N GLU A 2 -19.34 -13.61 -14.08
CA GLU A 2 -18.21 -14.43 -13.67
C GLU A 2 -17.60 -13.88 -12.38
N LEU A 3 -17.22 -14.80 -11.48
CA LEU A 3 -16.52 -14.42 -10.27
C LEU A 3 -15.07 -14.09 -10.62
N PRO A 4 -14.49 -13.05 -10.00
CA PRO A 4 -13.08 -12.73 -10.22
C PRO A 4 -12.17 -13.85 -9.74
N THR A 5 -11.04 -14.02 -10.42
CA THR A 5 -10.03 -14.97 -9.98
C THR A 5 -9.35 -14.47 -8.71
N ARG A 6 -8.60 -15.36 -8.04
CA ARG A 6 -7.83 -14.98 -6.85
C ARG A 6 -6.83 -13.87 -7.16
N VAL A 7 -6.17 -13.95 -8.32
CA VAL A 7 -5.22 -12.92 -8.76
C VAL A 7 -5.92 -11.58 -9.01
N GLU A 8 -7.10 -11.61 -9.63
CA GLU A 8 -7.88 -10.38 -9.87
C GLU A 8 -8.29 -9.72 -8.55
N LEU A 9 -8.69 -10.52 -7.55
CA LEU A 9 -9.03 -10.00 -6.23
C LEU A 9 -7.82 -9.34 -5.56
N ILE A 10 -6.64 -9.96 -5.66
CA ILE A 10 -5.40 -9.42 -5.12
C ILE A 10 -5.02 -8.13 -5.85
N ASP A 11 -5.18 -8.09 -7.18
CA ASP A 11 -4.91 -6.88 -7.97
C ASP A 11 -5.82 -5.71 -7.53
N THR A 12 -7.09 -6.00 -7.25
CA THR A 12 -8.03 -4.99 -6.75
C THR A 12 -7.57 -4.47 -5.38
N LEU A 13 -7.16 -5.36 -4.49
CA LEU A 13 -6.66 -4.98 -3.16
C LEU A 13 -5.37 -4.19 -3.25
N LEU A 14 -4.46 -4.55 -4.16
CA LEU A 14 -3.23 -3.80 -4.41
C LEU A 14 -3.55 -2.38 -4.88
N GLU A 15 -4.49 -2.24 -5.81
CA GLU A 15 -4.92 -0.94 -6.31
C GLU A 15 -5.47 -0.07 -5.18
N GLU A 16 -6.32 -0.62 -4.32
CA GLU A 16 -6.83 0.10 -3.15
C GLU A 16 -5.72 0.51 -2.20
N ALA A 17 -4.76 -0.39 -1.95
CA ALA A 17 -3.63 -0.11 -1.08
C ALA A 17 -2.75 1.00 -1.64
N GLU A 18 -2.49 1.00 -2.95
CA GLU A 18 -1.74 2.05 -3.63
C GLU A 18 -2.44 3.39 -3.53
N GLN A 19 -3.76 3.43 -3.70
CA GLN A 19 -4.56 4.64 -3.54
C GLN A 19 -4.47 5.19 -2.12
N LYS A 20 -4.54 4.32 -1.11
CA LYS A 20 -4.40 4.72 0.30
C LYS A 20 -3.01 5.27 0.58
N MET A 21 -1.96 4.63 0.06
CA MET A 21 -0.59 5.11 0.21
C MET A 21 -0.40 6.48 -0.43
N SER A 22 -0.96 6.68 -1.61
CA SER A 22 -0.88 7.97 -2.32
C SER A 22 -1.57 9.06 -1.51
N ALA A 23 -2.77 8.79 -0.98
CA ALA A 23 -3.49 9.75 -0.14
C ALA A 23 -2.72 10.09 1.13
N LEU A 24 -2.12 9.08 1.78
CA LEU A 24 -1.30 9.28 2.97
C LEU A 24 -0.03 10.08 2.66
N HIS A 25 0.59 9.82 1.53
CA HIS A 25 1.77 10.54 1.08
C HIS A 25 1.45 12.03 0.88
N HIS A 26 0.32 12.35 0.26
CA HIS A 26 -0.14 13.73 0.09
C HIS A 26 -0.40 14.40 1.43
N ALA A 27 -1.08 13.70 2.35
CA ALA A 27 -1.37 14.22 3.68
C ALA A 27 -0.08 14.50 4.47
N LEU A 28 0.89 13.57 4.41
CA LEU A 28 2.19 13.75 5.05
C LEU A 28 2.96 14.91 4.44
N GLY A 29 2.92 15.07 3.13
CA GLY A 29 3.55 16.19 2.44
C GLY A 29 3.00 17.53 2.91
N ALA A 30 1.68 17.62 3.10
CA ALA A 30 1.03 18.82 3.62
C ALA A 30 1.47 19.11 5.07
N GLN A 31 1.54 18.08 5.92
CA GLN A 31 2.00 18.21 7.30
C GLN A 31 3.47 18.65 7.37
N THR A 32 4.31 18.07 6.52
CA THR A 32 5.73 18.42 6.46
C THR A 32 5.91 19.88 6.04
N ARG A 33 5.15 20.33 5.03
CA ARG A 33 5.21 21.74 4.58
C ARG A 33 4.76 22.69 5.68
N ALA A 34 3.69 22.35 6.41
CA ALA A 34 3.23 23.15 7.52
C ALA A 34 4.29 23.25 8.62
N LYS A 35 4.99 22.16 8.91
CA LYS A 35 6.08 22.11 9.87
C LYS A 35 7.25 23.01 9.42
N GLU A 36 7.63 22.92 8.14
CA GLU A 36 8.70 23.74 7.57
C GLU A 36 8.38 25.24 7.66
N GLU A 37 7.14 25.63 7.40
CA GLU A 37 6.70 27.01 7.55
C GLU A 37 6.83 27.50 8.98
N ILE A 38 6.46 26.68 9.96
CA ILE A 38 6.58 27.01 11.38
C ILE A 38 8.05 27.13 11.77
N GLU A 39 8.92 26.22 11.32
CA GLU A 39 10.35 26.26 11.58
C GLU A 39 10.99 27.51 10.95
N HIS A 40 10.54 27.88 9.77
CA HIS A 40 11.02 29.09 9.07
C HIS A 40 10.66 30.37 9.84
N ALA A 41 9.57 30.33 10.59
CA ALA A 41 9.16 31.42 11.47
C ALA A 41 9.93 31.47 12.80
N GLY A 42 10.89 30.56 13.00
CA GLY A 42 11.74 30.53 14.18
C GLY A 42 11.25 29.64 15.33
N HIS A 43 10.29 28.80 15.08
CA HIS A 43 9.76 27.87 16.06
C HIS A 43 10.23 26.45 15.77
N ASP A 44 10.86 25.81 16.76
CA ASP A 44 11.27 24.43 16.68
C ASP A 44 10.13 23.56 17.23
N THR A 45 9.29 23.05 16.34
CA THR A 45 8.12 22.25 16.70
C THR A 45 8.26 20.82 16.20
N PRO A 46 8.00 19.81 17.03
CA PRO A 46 7.94 18.42 16.56
C PRO A 46 6.78 18.24 15.57
N LEU A 47 6.87 17.19 14.75
CA LEU A 47 5.80 16.86 13.82
C LEU A 47 4.49 16.67 14.60
N PRO A 48 3.34 17.25 14.15
CA PRO A 48 2.07 17.07 14.81
C PRO A 48 1.72 15.59 14.99
N GLN A 49 0.95 15.28 16.02
CA GLN A 49 0.53 13.90 16.31
C GLN A 49 -0.16 13.27 15.10
N GLU A 50 -0.96 14.06 14.37
CA GLU A 50 -1.60 13.60 13.13
C GLU A 50 -0.58 13.14 12.10
N GLY A 51 0.52 13.89 11.94
CA GLY A 51 1.60 13.52 11.03
C GLY A 51 2.30 12.23 11.46
N GLN A 52 2.48 12.01 12.75
CA GLN A 52 3.05 10.77 13.28
C GLN A 52 2.13 9.57 13.03
N THR A 53 0.83 9.77 13.20
CA THR A 53 -0.18 8.75 12.91
C THR A 53 -0.18 8.39 11.42
N LEU A 54 -0.08 9.41 10.55
CA LEU A 54 -0.03 9.22 9.11
C LEU A 54 1.22 8.42 8.70
N LYS A 55 2.37 8.69 9.31
CA LYS A 55 3.60 7.93 9.06
C LYS A 55 3.44 6.47 9.46
N TYR A 56 2.82 6.22 10.59
CA TYR A 56 2.56 4.87 11.06
C TYR A 56 1.63 4.12 10.10
N GLU A 57 0.54 4.77 9.69
CA GLU A 57 -0.39 4.20 8.72
C GLU A 57 0.29 3.92 7.38
N GLN A 58 1.13 4.84 6.91
CA GLN A 58 1.89 4.64 5.67
C GLN A 58 2.76 3.39 5.75
N ALA A 59 3.47 3.21 6.87
CA ALA A 59 4.30 2.03 7.07
C ALA A 59 3.49 0.73 7.05
N LEU A 60 2.30 0.75 7.64
CA LEU A 60 1.38 -0.39 7.63
C LEU A 60 0.92 -0.71 6.21
N TRP A 61 0.53 0.32 5.44
CA TRP A 61 0.09 0.13 4.05
C TRP A 61 1.22 -0.34 3.15
N GLU A 62 2.45 0.10 3.39
CA GLU A 62 3.63 -0.42 2.67
C GLU A 62 3.78 -1.93 2.90
N ARG A 63 3.59 -2.38 4.14
CA ARG A 63 3.62 -3.81 4.46
C ARG A 63 2.49 -4.56 3.77
N VAL A 64 1.30 -3.98 3.71
CA VAL A 64 0.16 -4.57 3.01
C VAL A 64 0.49 -4.74 1.53
N CYS A 65 1.02 -3.71 0.88
CA CYS A 65 1.41 -3.78 -0.53
C CYS A 65 2.47 -4.86 -0.77
N THR A 66 3.49 -4.93 0.07
CA THR A 66 4.54 -5.94 -0.03
C THR A 66 3.96 -7.35 0.11
N GLY A 67 3.13 -7.56 1.13
CA GLY A 67 2.49 -8.85 1.38
C GLY A 67 1.56 -9.27 0.25
N LEU A 68 0.76 -8.34 -0.28
CA LEU A 68 -0.14 -8.62 -1.40
C LEU A 68 0.64 -8.98 -2.66
N THR A 69 1.75 -8.29 -2.92
CA THR A 69 2.61 -8.58 -4.06
C THR A 69 3.20 -10.00 -3.96
N GLU A 70 3.66 -10.39 -2.77
CA GLU A 70 4.17 -11.74 -2.53
C GLU A 70 3.08 -12.80 -2.72
N VAL A 71 1.89 -12.56 -2.17
CA VAL A 71 0.75 -13.46 -2.32
C VAL A 71 0.36 -13.59 -3.78
N ARG A 72 0.34 -12.48 -4.52
CA ARG A 72 0.03 -12.48 -5.95
C ARG A 72 0.99 -13.39 -6.71
N THR A 73 2.29 -13.27 -6.46
CA THR A 73 3.31 -14.11 -7.08
C THR A 73 3.09 -15.59 -6.75
N ILE A 74 2.81 -15.91 -5.49
CA ILE A 74 2.53 -17.27 -5.06
C ILE A 74 1.29 -17.82 -5.76
N LEU A 75 0.24 -17.02 -5.88
CA LEU A 75 -1.00 -17.42 -6.54
C LEU A 75 -0.79 -17.67 -8.03
N GLU A 76 0.00 -16.83 -8.70
CA GLU A 76 0.34 -17.03 -10.12
C GLU A 76 1.08 -18.34 -10.33
N ASP A 77 2.07 -18.63 -9.46
CA ASP A 77 2.82 -19.88 -9.51
C ASP A 77 1.91 -21.10 -9.25
N LEU A 78 1.01 -20.97 -8.30
CA LEU A 78 0.07 -22.01 -7.97
C LEU A 78 -0.89 -22.31 -9.14
N GLU A 79 -1.43 -21.26 -9.76
CA GLU A 79 -2.33 -21.40 -10.90
C GLU A 79 -1.62 -22.04 -12.11
N GLU A 80 -0.37 -21.65 -12.35
CA GLU A 80 0.44 -22.26 -13.41
C GLU A 80 0.69 -23.75 -13.11
N SER A 81 1.00 -24.08 -11.86
CA SER A 81 1.20 -25.47 -11.44
C SER A 81 -0.08 -26.31 -11.63
N GLU A 82 -1.24 -25.76 -11.27
CA GLU A 82 -2.53 -26.41 -11.48
C GLU A 82 -2.82 -26.64 -12.96
N ARG A 83 -2.48 -25.64 -13.81
CA ARG A 83 -2.64 -25.73 -15.26
C ARG A 83 -1.76 -26.83 -15.83
N GLN A 84 -0.50 -26.90 -15.40
CA GLN A 84 0.43 -27.92 -15.85
C GLN A 84 -0.02 -29.32 -15.45
N ARG A 85 -0.57 -29.48 -14.24
CA ARG A 85 -1.13 -30.75 -13.80
C ARG A 85 -2.31 -31.17 -14.66
N GLY A 86 -3.16 -30.24 -15.04
CA GLY A 86 -4.28 -30.50 -15.92
C GLY A 86 -3.84 -30.93 -17.32
N LEU A 87 -2.73 -30.37 -17.81
CA LEU A 87 -2.17 -30.74 -19.12
C LEU A 87 -1.45 -32.08 -19.09
N SER A 88 -0.95 -32.53 -17.95
CA SER A 88 -0.23 -33.78 -17.81
C SER A 88 -1.13 -34.99 -17.78
N GLN A 89 -2.43 -34.81 -17.63
CA GLN A 89 -3.41 -35.88 -17.67
C GLN A 89 -4.02 -36.03 -19.08
#